data_c863cc278e0e24c504c50e48e29b2ec3
#
_entry.id   c863cc278e0e24c504c50e48e29b2ec3
#
_cell.length_a   1.000
_cell.length_b   1.000
_cell.length_c   1.000
_cell.angle_alpha   90.00
_cell.angle_beta   90.00
_cell.angle_gamma   90.00
#
_symmetry.space_group_name_H-M   'P 1'
#
loop_
_entity.id
_entity.type
_entity.pdbx_description
1 polymer ?
#
loop_
_entity_poly.entity_id
_entity_poly.type
_entity_poly.pdbx_seq_one_letter_code
_entity_poly.pdbx_strand_id
1 'polypeptide(L)'
;LGDVYKRQDLPPMEREGNGSLYRMDAKQRREAVRLIRAHCSFYDNGNCLYLDDGEEVVCPQITSFSVICAFFRQVVLKDETARGLEAKLFRRETAKRCRVCGRTFSSTSNNAKYCPDCRAAMRRRQKAAYARRRRANVEKSAYEKA
;
A
#
# COMPACT_ATOMS: atom_id res chain seq x y z
N LEU A 1 -29.21 -8.88 -17.78
CA LEU A 1 -29.31 -7.51 -18.22
C LEU A 1 -29.00 -6.64 -17.02
N GLY A 2 -27.79 -6.12 -17.01
CA GLY A 2 -27.03 -5.66 -15.87
C GLY A 2 -27.74 -4.64 -14.99
N ASP A 3 -27.76 -4.95 -13.70
CA ASP A 3 -27.97 -3.98 -12.67
C ASP A 3 -26.85 -2.94 -12.78
N VAL A 4 -27.22 -1.77 -13.22
CA VAL A 4 -26.34 -0.61 -13.28
C VAL A 4 -26.06 -0.22 -11.83
N TYR A 5 -24.90 -0.60 -11.31
CA TYR A 5 -24.44 -0.13 -10.02
C TYR A 5 -24.37 1.40 -10.04
N LYS A 6 -25.36 2.03 -9.44
CA LYS A 6 -25.38 3.47 -9.29
C LYS A 6 -24.22 3.90 -8.38
N ARG A 7 -23.66 5.06 -8.62
CA ARG A 7 -22.52 5.63 -7.86
C ARG A 7 -22.72 5.61 -6.35
N GLN A 8 -23.98 5.65 -5.92
CA GLN A 8 -24.41 5.65 -4.51
C GLN A 8 -24.34 4.26 -3.85
N ASP A 9 -24.32 3.18 -4.65
CA ASP A 9 -24.38 1.80 -4.16
C ASP A 9 -23.00 1.17 -3.97
N LEU A 10 -21.92 1.84 -4.38
CA LEU A 10 -20.58 1.32 -4.21
C LEU A 10 -20.02 1.70 -2.84
N PRO A 11 -19.41 0.75 -2.12
CA PRO A 11 -18.78 1.05 -0.84
C PRO A 11 -17.64 2.07 -1.00
N PRO A 12 -17.36 2.85 0.06
CA PRO A 12 -16.30 3.84 0.02
C PRO A 12 -14.94 3.20 -0.27
N MET A 13 -14.05 3.98 -0.89
CA MET A 13 -12.70 3.53 -1.22
C MET A 13 -11.90 3.15 0.03
N GLU A 14 -11.36 1.95 0.03
CA GLU A 14 -10.43 1.50 1.06
C GLU A 14 -9.15 2.36 1.02
N ARG A 15 -8.61 2.66 2.22
CA ARG A 15 -7.38 3.42 2.38
C ARG A 15 -6.34 2.60 3.14
N GLU A 16 -5.08 2.92 2.95
CA GLU A 16 -3.99 2.40 3.77
C GLU A 16 -4.11 2.88 5.22
N GLY A 17 -3.42 2.22 6.14
CA GLY A 17 -3.44 2.60 7.56
C GLY A 17 -2.97 4.03 7.88
N ASN A 18 -2.30 4.70 6.94
CA ASN A 18 -1.90 6.10 7.01
C ASN A 18 -2.95 7.06 6.40
N GLY A 19 -4.10 6.55 5.95
CA GLY A 19 -5.19 7.30 5.32
C GLY A 19 -5.00 7.60 3.83
N SER A 20 -3.88 7.22 3.22
CA SER A 20 -3.64 7.41 1.79
C SER A 20 -4.36 6.35 0.93
N LEU A 21 -4.54 6.65 -0.36
CA LEU A 21 -5.05 5.69 -1.32
C LEU A 21 -3.94 4.69 -1.71
N TYR A 22 -4.32 3.45 -1.99
CA TYR A 22 -3.40 2.45 -2.50
C TYR A 22 -2.76 2.89 -3.81
N ARG A 23 -1.43 2.85 -3.87
CA ARG A 23 -0.67 3.30 -5.03
C ARG A 23 -0.07 2.14 -5.79
N MET A 24 -0.22 2.17 -7.11
CA MET A 24 0.33 1.23 -8.06
C MET A 24 1.76 1.61 -8.46
N ASP A 25 2.61 0.62 -8.68
CA ASP A 25 3.83 0.81 -9.46
C ASP A 25 3.54 0.85 -10.98
N ALA A 26 4.55 1.12 -11.79
CA ALA A 26 4.38 1.24 -13.24
C ALA A 26 3.92 -0.06 -13.92
N LYS A 27 4.30 -1.23 -13.38
CA LYS A 27 3.88 -2.53 -13.89
C LYS A 27 2.42 -2.81 -13.52
N GLN A 28 2.06 -2.58 -12.28
CA GLN A 28 0.69 -2.73 -11.78
C GLN A 28 -0.27 -1.78 -12.52
N ARG A 29 0.13 -0.53 -12.77
CA ARG A 29 -0.69 0.41 -13.55
C ARG A 29 -0.92 -0.06 -14.97
N ARG A 30 0.11 -0.58 -15.68
CA ARG A 30 -0.09 -1.15 -17.01
C ARG A 30 -1.05 -2.34 -17.00
N GLU A 31 -0.96 -3.19 -15.99
CA GLU A 31 -1.88 -4.31 -15.78
C GLU A 31 -3.32 -3.81 -15.53
N ALA A 32 -3.49 -2.79 -14.67
CA ALA A 32 -4.78 -2.16 -14.39
C ALA A 32 -5.41 -1.54 -15.64
N VAL A 33 -4.64 -0.81 -16.45
CA VAL A 33 -5.12 -0.22 -17.71
C VAL A 33 -5.61 -1.30 -18.68
N ARG A 34 -4.88 -2.42 -18.78
CA ARG A 34 -5.28 -3.55 -19.62
C ARG A 34 -6.60 -4.17 -19.13
N LEU A 35 -6.75 -4.36 -17.82
CA LEU A 35 -7.99 -4.88 -17.22
C LEU A 35 -9.17 -3.93 -17.42
N ILE A 36 -8.97 -2.63 -17.28
CA ILE A 36 -10.01 -1.63 -17.52
C ILE A 36 -10.49 -1.70 -18.96
N ARG A 37 -9.56 -1.75 -19.92
CA ARG A 37 -9.88 -1.86 -21.34
C ARG A 37 -10.65 -3.12 -21.71
N ALA A 38 -10.39 -4.22 -21.01
CA ALA A 38 -11.01 -5.51 -21.29
C ALA A 38 -12.32 -5.75 -20.54
N HIS A 39 -12.46 -5.24 -19.32
CA HIS A 39 -13.52 -5.64 -18.40
C HIS A 39 -14.37 -4.48 -17.83
N CYS A 40 -13.97 -3.22 -18.01
CA CYS A 40 -14.76 -2.11 -17.50
C CYS A 40 -15.91 -1.79 -18.47
N SER A 41 -17.15 -2.02 -18.05
CA SER A 41 -18.34 -1.72 -18.85
C SER A 41 -18.58 -0.23 -19.11
N PHE A 42 -17.93 0.64 -18.35
CA PHE A 42 -18.00 2.10 -18.53
C PHE A 42 -16.81 2.69 -19.28
N TYR A 43 -15.87 1.84 -19.73
CA TYR A 43 -14.73 2.33 -20.49
C TYR A 43 -15.05 2.38 -21.99
N ASP A 44 -14.91 3.54 -22.58
CA ASP A 44 -15.01 3.75 -24.02
C ASP A 44 -13.85 4.61 -24.55
N ASN A 45 -12.96 4.01 -25.34
CA ASN A 45 -11.88 4.67 -26.08
C ASN A 45 -11.03 5.69 -25.28
N GLY A 46 -10.83 5.47 -23.98
CA GLY A 46 -10.10 6.38 -23.08
C GLY A 46 -11.02 7.15 -22.14
N ASN A 47 -12.30 7.21 -22.42
CA ASN A 47 -13.30 7.94 -21.66
C ASN A 47 -14.05 7.06 -20.68
N CYS A 48 -14.75 7.65 -19.76
CA CYS A 48 -15.55 7.00 -18.74
C CYS A 48 -17.03 7.39 -18.88
N LEU A 49 -17.84 6.52 -19.44
CA LEU A 49 -19.29 6.73 -19.60
C LEU A 49 -20.04 6.92 -18.28
N TYR A 50 -19.46 6.45 -17.19
CA TYR A 50 -20.04 6.62 -15.85
C TYR A 50 -19.95 8.04 -15.30
N LEU A 51 -18.97 8.80 -15.78
CA LEU A 51 -18.74 10.20 -15.38
C LEU A 51 -19.23 11.20 -16.44
N ASP A 52 -19.66 10.68 -17.58
CA ASP A 52 -20.18 11.46 -18.68
C ASP A 52 -21.61 11.96 -18.36
N ASP A 53 -21.74 13.25 -18.15
CA ASP A 53 -23.00 13.96 -17.96
C ASP A 53 -23.39 14.78 -19.22
N GLY A 54 -22.92 14.35 -20.39
CA GLY A 54 -23.08 15.02 -21.69
C GLY A 54 -21.79 15.63 -22.25
N GLU A 55 -20.70 15.54 -21.53
CA GLU A 55 -19.35 15.89 -21.99
C GLU A 55 -18.40 14.70 -21.78
N GLU A 56 -17.54 14.45 -22.75
CA GLU A 56 -16.56 13.36 -22.66
C GLU A 56 -15.60 13.55 -21.48
N VAL A 57 -15.55 12.58 -20.58
CA VAL A 57 -14.66 12.58 -19.42
C VAL A 57 -13.64 11.46 -19.54
N VAL A 58 -12.34 11.81 -19.54
CA VAL A 58 -11.25 10.83 -19.54
C VAL A 58 -11.34 9.94 -18.31
N CYS A 59 -11.17 8.63 -18.49
CA CYS A 59 -11.18 7.68 -17.38
C CYS A 59 -10.09 8.02 -16.34
N PRO A 60 -10.45 8.44 -15.11
CA PRO A 60 -9.48 8.88 -14.13
C PRO A 60 -8.56 7.76 -13.65
N GLN A 61 -9.01 6.51 -13.70
CA GLN A 61 -8.20 5.38 -13.25
C GLN A 61 -7.05 5.04 -14.21
N ILE A 62 -7.20 5.27 -15.51
CA ILE A 62 -6.11 5.05 -16.47
C ILE A 62 -5.01 6.11 -16.38
N THR A 63 -5.34 7.30 -15.93
CA THR A 63 -4.38 8.41 -15.77
C THR A 63 -3.67 8.38 -14.42
N SER A 64 -4.30 7.82 -13.38
CA SER A 64 -3.79 7.81 -12.01
C SER A 64 -2.92 6.58 -11.70
N PHE A 65 -1.90 6.80 -10.86
CA PHE A 65 -1.17 5.73 -10.17
C PHE A 65 -1.84 5.26 -8.88
N SER A 66 -2.79 6.02 -8.35
CA SER A 66 -3.56 5.63 -7.17
C SER A 66 -4.86 4.96 -7.57
N VAL A 67 -5.35 4.03 -6.75
CA VAL A 67 -6.66 3.42 -6.95
C VAL A 67 -7.71 4.42 -6.48
N ILE A 68 -8.34 5.11 -7.44
CA ILE A 68 -9.28 6.21 -7.19
C ILE A 68 -10.70 5.91 -7.66
N CYS A 69 -10.88 4.89 -8.51
CA CYS A 69 -12.18 4.51 -9.05
C CYS A 69 -12.82 3.39 -8.22
N ALA A 70 -13.96 3.66 -7.60
CA ALA A 70 -14.71 2.68 -6.82
C ALA A 70 -15.18 1.50 -7.70
N PHE A 71 -15.62 1.74 -8.92
CA PHE A 71 -16.03 0.69 -9.84
C PHE A 71 -14.86 -0.22 -10.22
N PHE A 72 -13.68 0.33 -10.51
CA PHE A 72 -12.49 -0.46 -10.73
C PHE A 72 -12.15 -1.34 -9.52
N ARG A 73 -12.22 -0.78 -8.31
CA ARG A 73 -11.92 -1.51 -7.05
C ARG A 73 -12.93 -2.62 -6.76
N GLN A 74 -14.22 -2.35 -6.92
CA GLN A 74 -15.28 -3.23 -6.44
C GLN A 74 -15.79 -4.22 -7.51
N VAL A 75 -15.59 -3.91 -8.79
CA VAL A 75 -16.08 -4.73 -9.89
C VAL A 75 -14.92 -5.28 -10.72
N VAL A 76 -14.11 -4.41 -11.36
CA VAL A 76 -13.07 -4.86 -12.30
C VAL A 76 -11.99 -5.69 -11.61
N LEU A 77 -11.54 -5.29 -10.42
CA LEU A 77 -10.54 -6.05 -9.66
C LEU A 77 -11.08 -7.35 -9.04
N LYS A 78 -12.39 -7.53 -9.01
CA LYS A 78 -13.03 -8.78 -8.53
C LYS A 78 -13.14 -9.85 -9.61
N ASP A 79 -12.91 -9.48 -10.86
CA ASP A 79 -12.83 -10.44 -11.95
C ASP A 79 -11.72 -11.47 -11.69
N GLU A 80 -11.93 -12.70 -12.14
CA GLU A 80 -10.97 -13.79 -11.95
C GLU A 80 -9.61 -13.49 -12.56
N THR A 81 -9.59 -12.79 -13.69
CA THR A 81 -8.37 -12.38 -14.39
C THR A 81 -7.57 -11.32 -13.63
N ALA A 82 -8.23 -10.57 -12.75
CA ALA A 82 -7.64 -9.50 -11.95
C ALA A 82 -7.13 -9.94 -10.56
N ARG A 83 -7.41 -11.16 -10.12
CA ARG A 83 -7.05 -11.67 -8.77
C ARG A 83 -5.58 -11.48 -8.42
N GLY A 84 -4.69 -11.66 -9.37
CA GLY A 84 -3.26 -11.47 -9.17
C GLY A 84 -2.87 -10.02 -8.89
N LEU A 85 -3.51 -9.06 -9.54
CA LEU A 85 -3.30 -7.63 -9.30
C LEU A 85 -3.94 -7.19 -7.99
N GLU A 86 -5.17 -7.63 -7.72
CA GLU A 86 -5.85 -7.33 -6.45
C GLU A 86 -5.01 -7.78 -5.25
N ALA A 87 -4.52 -9.01 -5.27
CA ALA A 87 -3.68 -9.54 -4.19
C ALA A 87 -2.38 -8.75 -3.99
N LYS A 88 -1.78 -8.22 -5.07
CA LYS A 88 -0.57 -7.40 -5.00
C LYS A 88 -0.85 -5.99 -4.46
N LEU A 89 -1.98 -5.39 -4.84
CA LEU A 89 -2.36 -4.04 -4.41
C LEU A 89 -2.83 -4.00 -2.96
N PHE A 90 -3.71 -4.93 -2.60
CA PHE A 90 -4.34 -4.99 -1.29
C PHE A 90 -3.75 -6.10 -0.44
N ARG A 91 -2.42 -6.17 -0.38
CA ARG A 91 -1.74 -7.10 0.52
C ARG A 91 -2.27 -6.90 1.92
N ARG A 92 -3.06 -7.85 2.40
CA ARG A 92 -3.42 -7.90 3.81
C ARG A 92 -2.13 -7.97 4.60
N GLU A 93 -2.04 -7.14 5.63
CA GLU A 93 -0.93 -7.20 6.57
C GLU A 93 -0.70 -8.64 6.99
N THR A 94 0.45 -9.19 6.65
CA THR A 94 0.75 -10.58 7.02
C THR A 94 1.08 -10.64 8.49
N ALA A 95 0.33 -11.45 9.22
CA ALA A 95 0.63 -11.76 10.61
C ALA A 95 2.02 -12.41 10.71
N LYS A 96 2.92 -11.81 11.48
CA LYS A 96 4.30 -12.28 11.69
C LYS A 96 4.53 -12.55 13.18
N ARG A 97 5.41 -13.48 13.48
CA ARG A 97 5.85 -13.71 14.85
C ARG A 97 7.10 -12.90 15.17
N CYS A 98 7.04 -12.16 16.27
CA CYS A 98 8.18 -11.41 16.78
C CYS A 98 9.31 -12.37 17.23
N ARG A 99 10.54 -12.15 16.75
CA ARG A 99 11.70 -12.99 17.12
C ARG A 99 12.14 -12.84 18.57
N VAL A 100 11.70 -11.80 19.28
CA VAL A 100 12.09 -11.54 20.66
C VAL A 100 11.03 -12.05 21.65
N CYS A 101 9.76 -11.67 21.47
CA CYS A 101 8.69 -12.02 22.44
C CYS A 101 7.71 -13.07 21.93
N GLY A 102 7.85 -13.57 20.70
CA GLY A 102 6.95 -14.57 20.11
C GLY A 102 5.54 -14.09 19.76
N ARG A 103 5.14 -12.88 20.19
CA ARG A 103 3.79 -12.34 19.91
C ARG A 103 3.59 -12.14 18.41
N THR A 104 2.40 -12.41 17.96
CA THR A 104 1.97 -12.10 16.58
C THR A 104 1.79 -10.60 16.43
N PHE A 105 2.26 -10.04 15.33
CA PHE A 105 2.09 -8.63 14.98
C PHE A 105 1.85 -8.48 13.49
N SER A 106 1.18 -7.43 13.09
CA SER A 106 0.89 -7.10 11.71
C SER A 106 1.95 -6.15 11.16
N SER A 107 2.39 -6.37 9.91
CA SER A 107 3.36 -5.50 9.25
C SER A 107 3.25 -5.57 7.74
N THR A 108 3.26 -4.41 7.10
CA THR A 108 3.33 -4.27 5.64
C THR A 108 4.74 -4.56 5.09
N SER A 109 5.78 -4.43 5.92
CA SER A 109 7.16 -4.68 5.51
C SER A 109 7.49 -6.18 5.55
N ASN A 110 7.95 -6.73 4.43
CA ASN A 110 8.39 -8.13 4.35
C ASN A 110 9.55 -8.45 5.30
N ASN A 111 10.41 -7.48 5.60
CA ASN A 111 11.59 -7.63 6.44
C ASN A 111 11.35 -7.36 7.92
N ALA A 112 10.11 -7.09 8.35
CA ALA A 112 9.82 -6.87 9.77
C ALA A 112 9.97 -8.17 10.56
N LYS A 113 10.92 -8.18 11.50
CA LYS A 113 11.27 -9.33 12.36
C LYS A 113 10.80 -9.15 13.80
N TYR A 114 10.43 -7.93 14.19
CA TYR A 114 10.15 -7.56 15.58
C TYR A 114 8.84 -6.76 15.64
N CYS A 115 8.04 -7.00 16.67
CA CYS A 115 6.86 -6.18 16.96
C CYS A 115 7.29 -4.74 17.32
N PRO A 116 6.38 -3.76 17.27
CA PRO A 116 6.68 -2.34 17.56
C PRO A 116 7.42 -2.14 18.89
N ASP A 117 6.96 -2.80 19.95
CA ASP A 117 7.53 -2.69 21.30
C ASP A 117 8.97 -3.20 21.37
N CYS A 118 9.20 -4.42 20.86
CA CYS A 118 10.53 -5.02 20.85
C CYS A 118 11.49 -4.24 19.94
N ARG A 119 11.00 -3.72 18.82
CA ARG A 119 11.78 -2.86 17.93
C ARG A 119 12.21 -1.56 18.63
N ALA A 120 11.30 -0.93 19.37
CA ALA A 120 11.61 0.27 20.16
C ALA A 120 12.63 -0.02 21.27
N ALA A 121 12.46 -1.13 22.00
CA ALA A 121 13.41 -1.56 23.03
C ALA A 121 14.81 -1.83 22.47
N MET A 122 14.91 -2.52 21.32
CA MET A 122 16.19 -2.76 20.65
C MET A 122 16.86 -1.46 20.20
N ARG A 123 16.11 -0.53 19.63
CA ARG A 123 16.64 0.79 19.26
C ARG A 123 17.19 1.56 20.46
N ARG A 124 16.49 1.53 21.61
CA ARG A 124 17.00 2.15 22.86
C ARG A 124 18.29 1.52 23.31
N ARG A 125 18.38 0.18 23.31
CA ARG A 125 19.62 -0.55 23.67
C ARG A 125 20.77 -0.21 22.73
N GLN A 126 20.55 -0.17 21.43
CA GLN A 126 21.57 0.22 20.43
C GLN A 126 22.06 1.65 20.64
N LYS A 127 21.13 2.60 20.86
CA LYS A 127 21.50 4.00 21.15
C LYS A 127 22.33 4.11 22.44
N ALA A 128 21.95 3.40 23.51
CA ALA A 128 22.67 3.40 24.78
C ALA A 128 24.06 2.76 24.64
N ALA A 129 24.18 1.68 23.88
CA ALA A 129 25.48 1.04 23.59
C ALA A 129 26.40 1.95 22.78
N TYR A 130 25.86 2.62 21.77
CA TYR A 130 26.58 3.61 20.96
C TYR A 130 27.07 4.78 21.81
N ALA A 131 26.22 5.34 22.67
CA ALA A 131 26.58 6.43 23.56
C ALA A 131 27.69 6.04 24.55
N ARG A 132 27.62 4.81 25.10
CA ARG A 132 28.71 4.26 25.97
C ARG A 132 30.03 4.13 25.22
N ARG A 133 30.02 3.57 24.01
CA ARG A 133 31.22 3.46 23.18
C ARG A 133 31.83 4.81 22.86
N ARG A 134 31.01 5.79 22.53
CA ARG A 134 31.45 7.16 22.24
C ARG A 134 32.12 7.81 23.45
N ARG A 135 31.56 7.67 24.66
CA ARG A 135 32.16 8.18 25.90
C ARG A 135 33.50 7.53 26.18
N ALA A 136 33.58 6.20 26.11
CA ALA A 136 34.83 5.46 26.32
C ALA A 136 35.94 5.86 25.32
N ASN A 137 35.61 6.14 24.07
CA ASN A 137 36.55 6.61 23.07
C ASN A 137 37.05 8.04 23.36
N VAL A 138 36.17 8.92 23.86
CA VAL A 138 36.54 10.29 24.26
C VAL A 138 37.52 10.25 25.44
N GLU A 139 37.25 9.42 26.47
CA GLU A 139 38.14 9.23 27.62
C GLU A 139 39.50 8.71 27.21
N LYS A 140 39.56 7.68 26.33
CA LYS A 140 40.84 7.17 25.80
C LYS A 140 41.63 8.25 25.05
N SER A 141 40.98 9.01 24.20
CA SER A 141 41.62 10.11 23.45
C SER A 141 42.10 11.25 24.34
N ALA A 142 41.47 11.47 25.50
CA ALA A 142 41.94 12.44 26.48
C ALA A 142 43.22 11.97 27.22
N TYR A 143 43.30 10.67 27.52
CA TYR A 143 44.49 10.07 28.16
C TYR A 143 45.73 10.01 27.26
N GLU A 144 45.53 9.81 25.94
CA GLU A 144 46.63 9.75 24.97
C GLU A 144 47.25 11.12 24.65
N LYS A 145 46.60 12.20 25.07
CA LYS A 145 47.07 13.59 24.84
C LYS A 145 47.64 14.27 26.09
N ALA A 146 47.63 13.60 27.20
CA ALA A 146 48.23 14.06 28.49
C ALA A 146 49.62 13.45 28.69
#